data_aa6da643a20e84987a7a596b78f48351
#
_entry.id   aa6da643a20e84987a7a596b78f48351
#
_cell.length_a   1.000
_cell.length_b   1.000
_cell.length_c   1.000
_cell.angle_alpha   90.00
_cell.angle_beta   90.00
_cell.angle_gamma   90.00
#
_symmetry.space_group_name_H-M   'P 1'
#
loop_
_entity.id
_entity.type
_entity.pdbx_description
1 polymer ?
#
loop_
_entity_poly.entity_id
_entity_poly.type
_entity_poly.pdbx_seq_one_letter_code
_entity_poly.pdbx_strand_id
1 'polypeptide(L)'
;YYAIGPFVQAINVVLSGGVSWIIAHKLIPFASIFIEPAKVLFLNNAINHGILSPIGITQAAKAGKSILFILEPNPGPGVGVLLAYTFFGTGTAKRTAPGVAIIHAFGGIHEPYFPFILMKPQMIIASICGAVSGNFVFEFFNCGLVATASPGSYFSVLAVAPKSDYLPIIAGMLLSTAVSFAVGSIILKLSKGGDDYDLSLIHISE
;
A
#
# COMPACT_ATOMS: atom_id res chain seq x y z
N TYR A 1 -3.60 -26.10 13.19
CA TYR A 1 -2.37 -25.43 13.66
C TYR A 1 -1.13 -25.88 12.89
N TYR A 2 -0.94 -27.21 12.70
CA TYR A 2 0.29 -27.77 12.11
C TYR A 2 0.49 -27.45 10.61
N ALA A 3 -0.54 -27.12 9.85
CA ALA A 3 -0.44 -26.83 8.40
C ALA A 3 -0.38 -25.31 8.11
N ILE A 4 -1.09 -24.50 8.90
CA ILE A 4 -1.20 -23.05 8.67
C ILE A 4 0.12 -22.36 9.01
N GLY A 5 0.76 -22.72 10.12
CA GLY A 5 2.02 -22.10 10.55
C GLY A 5 3.13 -22.17 9.49
N PRO A 6 3.49 -23.36 8.97
CA PRO A 6 4.49 -23.49 7.91
C PRO A 6 4.12 -22.75 6.63
N PHE A 7 2.84 -22.72 6.25
CA PHE A 7 2.38 -21.98 5.06
C PHE A 7 2.58 -20.48 5.21
N VAL A 8 2.17 -19.90 6.35
CA VAL A 8 2.37 -18.47 6.63
C VAL A 8 3.86 -18.12 6.69
N GLN A 9 4.68 -18.99 7.31
CA GLN A 9 6.14 -18.79 7.33
C GLN A 9 6.75 -18.82 5.93
N ALA A 10 6.32 -19.76 5.07
CA ALA A 10 6.80 -19.81 3.68
C ALA A 10 6.48 -18.54 2.91
N ILE A 11 5.25 -18.02 3.02
CA ILE A 11 4.86 -16.74 2.40
C ILE A 11 5.73 -15.61 2.95
N ASN A 12 5.91 -15.54 4.26
CA ASN A 12 6.73 -14.49 4.88
C ASN A 12 8.18 -14.53 4.39
N VAL A 13 8.78 -15.71 4.26
CA VAL A 13 10.14 -15.88 3.72
C VAL A 13 10.24 -15.38 2.29
N VAL A 14 9.27 -15.71 1.44
CA VAL A 14 9.24 -15.25 0.03
C VAL A 14 9.12 -13.73 -0.05
N LEU A 15 8.18 -13.13 0.68
CA LEU A 15 7.95 -11.68 0.66
C LEU A 15 9.16 -10.93 1.24
N SER A 16 9.68 -11.37 2.38
CA SER A 16 10.84 -10.76 3.03
C SER A 16 12.11 -10.92 2.20
N GLY A 17 12.31 -12.10 1.61
CA GLY A 17 13.42 -12.37 0.69
C GLY A 17 13.37 -11.48 -0.54
N GLY A 18 12.18 -11.31 -1.14
CA GLY A 18 11.96 -10.43 -2.28
C GLY A 18 12.29 -8.98 -1.97
N VAL A 19 11.83 -8.44 -0.84
CA VAL A 19 12.16 -7.07 -0.40
C VAL A 19 13.66 -6.92 -0.19
N SER A 20 14.31 -7.86 0.49
CA SER A 20 15.76 -7.83 0.74
C SER A 20 16.56 -7.86 -0.55
N TRP A 21 16.15 -8.70 -1.50
CA TRP A 21 16.79 -8.80 -2.81
C TRP A 21 16.68 -7.50 -3.60
N ILE A 22 15.50 -6.88 -3.64
CA ILE A 22 15.25 -5.59 -4.30
C ILE A 22 16.12 -4.48 -3.71
N ILE A 23 16.20 -4.39 -2.37
CA ILE A 23 17.03 -3.39 -1.70
C ILE A 23 18.51 -3.60 -2.04
N ALA A 24 18.99 -4.85 -2.04
CA ALA A 24 20.37 -5.19 -2.35
C ALA A 24 20.75 -4.80 -3.80
N HIS A 25 19.79 -4.87 -4.73
CA HIS A 25 19.98 -4.51 -6.15
C HIS A 25 19.63 -3.06 -6.47
N LYS A 26 19.33 -2.23 -5.47
CA LYS A 26 18.96 -0.80 -5.63
C LYS A 26 17.72 -0.58 -6.51
N LEU A 27 16.79 -1.51 -6.48
CA LEU A 27 15.51 -1.45 -7.20
C LEU A 27 14.37 -1.00 -6.26
N ILE A 28 14.66 -0.08 -5.36
CA ILE A 28 13.80 0.34 -4.24
C ILE A 28 12.35 0.63 -4.65
N PRO A 29 12.04 1.32 -5.78
CA PRO A 29 10.66 1.58 -6.16
C PRO A 29 9.81 0.33 -6.30
N PHE A 30 10.41 -0.78 -6.72
CA PHE A 30 9.71 -2.06 -6.92
C PHE A 30 9.49 -2.87 -5.64
N ALA A 31 10.03 -2.43 -4.49
CA ALA A 31 9.83 -3.12 -3.22
C ALA A 31 8.34 -3.29 -2.86
N SER A 32 7.50 -2.37 -3.32
CA SER A 32 6.06 -2.42 -3.09
C SER A 32 5.34 -3.59 -3.77
N ILE A 33 5.96 -4.26 -4.75
CA ILE A 33 5.46 -5.52 -5.30
C ILE A 33 5.32 -6.60 -4.20
N PHE A 34 6.19 -6.55 -3.20
CA PHE A 34 6.16 -7.46 -2.05
C PHE A 34 5.54 -6.81 -0.80
N ILE A 35 5.75 -5.50 -0.60
CA ILE A 35 5.25 -4.79 0.59
C ILE A 35 3.72 -4.71 0.57
N GLU A 36 3.09 -4.36 -0.57
CA GLU A 36 1.63 -4.19 -0.61
C GLU A 36 0.88 -5.53 -0.39
N PRO A 37 1.24 -6.66 -1.01
CA PRO A 37 0.67 -7.95 -0.63
C PRO A 37 0.92 -8.34 0.83
N ALA A 38 2.10 -8.05 1.36
CA ALA A 38 2.40 -8.34 2.76
C ALA A 38 1.50 -7.58 3.73
N LYS A 39 1.19 -6.30 3.44
CA LYS A 39 0.25 -5.50 4.23
C LYS A 39 -1.12 -6.17 4.29
N VAL A 40 -1.68 -6.54 3.15
CA VAL A 40 -3.01 -7.17 3.04
C VAL A 40 -3.06 -8.54 3.72
N LEU A 41 -1.94 -9.24 3.77
CA LEU A 41 -1.79 -10.53 4.45
C LEU A 41 -1.39 -10.41 5.94
N PHE A 42 -1.36 -9.18 6.49
CA PHE A 42 -0.95 -8.88 7.87
C PHE A 42 0.50 -9.29 8.18
N LEU A 43 1.37 -9.35 7.16
CA LEU A 43 2.80 -9.67 7.27
C LEU A 43 3.70 -8.43 7.19
N ASN A 44 3.11 -7.23 7.10
CA ASN A 44 3.84 -5.96 7.02
C ASN A 44 4.81 -5.74 8.18
N ASN A 45 4.43 -6.13 9.40
CA ASN A 45 5.31 -5.99 10.57
C ASN A 45 6.61 -6.79 10.43
N ALA A 46 6.57 -7.98 9.84
CA ALA A 46 7.75 -8.79 9.60
C ALA A 46 8.72 -8.11 8.61
N ILE A 47 8.19 -7.47 7.56
CA ILE A 47 8.99 -6.72 6.59
C ILE A 47 9.48 -5.40 7.21
N ASN A 48 8.59 -4.65 7.86
CA ASN A 48 8.92 -3.33 8.39
C ASN A 48 9.96 -3.44 9.51
N HIS A 49 9.69 -4.26 10.54
CA HIS A 49 10.59 -4.39 11.70
C HIS A 49 11.76 -5.35 11.43
N GLY A 50 11.60 -6.33 10.55
CA GLY A 50 12.65 -7.30 10.25
C GLY A 50 13.66 -6.82 9.20
N ILE A 51 13.27 -5.92 8.29
CA ILE A 51 14.10 -5.53 7.14
C ILE A 51 14.20 -4.01 6.99
N LEU A 52 13.07 -3.32 6.76
CA LEU A 52 13.09 -1.91 6.39
C LEU A 52 13.63 -1.02 7.51
N SER A 53 13.17 -1.22 8.75
CA SER A 53 13.59 -0.39 9.88
C SER A 53 15.06 -0.60 10.26
N PRO A 54 15.59 -1.82 10.41
CA PRO A 54 17.01 -2.02 10.73
C PRO A 54 17.95 -1.44 9.67
N ILE A 55 17.66 -1.65 8.39
CA ILE A 55 18.46 -1.10 7.29
C ILE A 55 18.30 0.42 7.23
N GLY A 56 17.06 0.91 7.38
CA GLY A 56 16.74 2.34 7.41
C GLY A 56 17.45 3.10 8.52
N ILE A 57 17.52 2.54 9.74
CA ILE A 57 18.27 3.11 10.88
C ILE A 57 19.75 3.25 10.51
N THR A 58 20.34 2.20 9.91
CA THR A 58 21.74 2.23 9.48
C THR A 58 21.99 3.29 8.41
N GLN A 59 21.05 3.47 7.46
CA GLN A 59 21.13 4.52 6.43
C GLN A 59 20.94 5.90 7.03
N ALA A 60 19.96 6.09 7.90
CA ALA A 60 19.67 7.37 8.54
C ALA A 60 20.80 7.83 9.45
N ALA A 61 21.47 6.92 10.14
CA ALA A 61 22.66 7.24 10.95
C ALA A 61 23.81 7.83 10.11
N LYS A 62 23.92 7.45 8.82
CA LYS A 62 24.96 7.94 7.91
C LYS A 62 24.53 9.18 7.11
N ALA A 63 23.28 9.18 6.63
CA ALA A 63 22.77 10.19 5.68
C ALA A 63 21.72 11.14 6.29
N GLY A 64 21.38 10.98 7.57
CA GLY A 64 20.34 11.77 8.26
C GLY A 64 18.90 11.34 7.93
N LYS A 65 18.68 10.49 6.94
CA LYS A 65 17.36 10.02 6.49
C LYS A 65 17.46 8.70 5.74
N SER A 66 16.33 8.02 5.57
CA SER A 66 16.24 6.82 4.72
C SER A 66 14.90 6.78 3.99
N ILE A 67 14.94 6.43 2.70
CA ILE A 67 13.74 6.16 1.88
C ILE A 67 12.99 4.92 2.40
N LEU A 68 13.66 3.98 3.05
CA LEU A 68 13.05 2.73 3.53
C LEU A 68 11.98 2.99 4.59
N PHE A 69 12.06 4.09 5.30
CA PHE A 69 11.08 4.46 6.32
C PHE A 69 9.74 4.93 5.76
N ILE A 70 9.64 5.28 4.46
CA ILE A 70 8.39 5.73 3.84
C ILE A 70 7.71 4.64 3.03
N LEU A 71 8.41 3.56 2.65
CA LEU A 71 7.88 2.55 1.72
C LEU A 71 6.62 1.86 2.26
N GLU A 72 6.62 1.49 3.53
CA GLU A 72 5.49 0.79 4.15
C GLU A 72 4.41 1.77 4.65
N PRO A 73 4.72 2.87 5.37
CA PRO A 73 3.71 3.74 5.94
C PRO A 73 3.08 4.73 4.93
N ASN A 74 3.47 4.73 3.65
CA ASN A 74 2.85 5.57 2.63
C ASN A 74 1.34 5.30 2.54
N PRO A 75 0.46 6.27 2.90
CA PRO A 75 -0.99 6.06 2.88
C PRO A 75 -1.58 6.13 1.46
N GLY A 76 -0.86 6.69 0.51
CA GLY A 76 -1.36 6.99 -0.84
C GLY A 76 -2.03 5.81 -1.55
N PRO A 77 -1.40 4.62 -1.60
CA PRO A 77 -1.97 3.46 -2.29
C PRO A 77 -3.33 3.05 -1.72
N GLY A 78 -3.45 2.94 -0.40
CA GLY A 78 -4.70 2.57 0.27
C GLY A 78 -5.80 3.63 0.11
N VAL A 79 -5.46 4.91 0.24
CA VAL A 79 -6.40 6.01 -0.02
C VAL A 79 -6.90 5.95 -1.46
N GLY A 80 -6.04 5.71 -2.44
CA GLY A 80 -6.43 5.59 -3.86
C GLY A 80 -7.42 4.44 -4.09
N VAL A 81 -7.16 3.26 -3.52
CA VAL A 81 -8.11 2.11 -3.55
C VAL A 81 -9.46 2.51 -2.97
N LEU A 82 -9.48 3.12 -1.79
CA LEU A 82 -10.71 3.53 -1.10
C LEU A 82 -11.49 4.60 -1.86
N LEU A 83 -10.80 5.55 -2.48
CA LEU A 83 -11.43 6.52 -3.37
C LEU A 83 -12.04 5.83 -4.60
N ALA A 84 -11.37 4.85 -5.21
CA ALA A 84 -11.93 4.09 -6.31
C ALA A 84 -13.25 3.39 -5.89
N TYR A 85 -13.30 2.77 -4.73
CA TYR A 85 -14.55 2.18 -4.20
C TYR A 85 -15.60 3.24 -3.88
N THR A 86 -15.22 4.40 -3.36
CA THR A 86 -16.14 5.51 -3.08
C THR A 86 -16.92 5.94 -4.32
N PHE A 87 -16.23 6.09 -5.44
CA PHE A 87 -16.86 6.60 -6.68
C PHE A 87 -17.44 5.48 -7.54
N PHE A 88 -16.74 4.35 -7.66
CA PHE A 88 -17.06 3.29 -8.63
C PHE A 88 -17.42 1.95 -7.99
N GLY A 89 -17.34 1.81 -6.67
CA GLY A 89 -17.78 0.61 -5.95
C GLY A 89 -19.28 0.41 -5.96
N THR A 90 -19.73 -0.71 -5.40
CA THR A 90 -21.14 -1.09 -5.25
C THR A 90 -21.44 -1.52 -3.82
N GLY A 91 -22.71 -1.59 -3.48
CA GLY A 91 -23.17 -2.18 -2.22
C GLY A 91 -22.58 -1.54 -0.97
N THR A 92 -22.25 -2.36 0.00
CA THR A 92 -21.70 -1.95 1.30
C THR A 92 -20.30 -1.36 1.17
N ALA A 93 -19.45 -1.92 0.28
CA ALA A 93 -18.12 -1.40 0.05
C ALA A 93 -18.13 0.08 -0.36
N LYS A 94 -19.02 0.46 -1.30
CA LYS A 94 -19.17 1.88 -1.70
C LYS A 94 -19.58 2.77 -0.53
N ARG A 95 -20.48 2.31 0.34
CA ARG A 95 -21.00 3.11 1.46
C ARG A 95 -19.98 3.29 2.58
N THR A 96 -19.14 2.31 2.83
CA THR A 96 -18.15 2.33 3.91
C THR A 96 -16.80 2.93 3.51
N ALA A 97 -16.42 2.85 2.24
CA ALA A 97 -15.14 3.33 1.73
C ALA A 97 -14.80 4.79 2.11
N PRO A 98 -15.73 5.79 2.05
CA PRO A 98 -15.40 7.16 2.42
C PRO A 98 -14.93 7.31 3.86
N GLY A 99 -15.63 6.66 4.81
CA GLY A 99 -15.25 6.69 6.23
C GLY A 99 -13.89 6.03 6.48
N VAL A 100 -13.65 4.89 5.82
CA VAL A 100 -12.37 4.18 5.93
C VAL A 100 -11.24 5.01 5.29
N ALA A 101 -11.51 5.72 4.20
CA ALA A 101 -10.51 6.60 3.57
C ALA A 101 -10.06 7.72 4.51
N ILE A 102 -10.98 8.31 5.28
CA ILE A 102 -10.65 9.33 6.29
C ILE A 102 -9.78 8.73 7.39
N ILE A 103 -10.19 7.58 7.95
CA ILE A 103 -9.44 6.88 9.00
C ILE A 103 -8.02 6.55 8.51
N HIS A 104 -7.90 6.06 7.27
CA HIS A 104 -6.62 5.69 6.69
C HIS A 104 -5.73 6.92 6.42
N ALA A 105 -6.27 7.95 5.77
CA ALA A 105 -5.53 9.14 5.37
C ALA A 105 -5.03 9.96 6.57
N PHE A 106 -5.88 10.15 7.57
CA PHE A 106 -5.62 11.03 8.72
C PHE A 106 -5.24 10.27 9.98
N GLY A 107 -5.88 9.13 10.24
CA GLY A 107 -5.55 8.28 11.38
C GLY A 107 -4.34 7.39 11.16
N GLY A 108 -3.99 7.10 9.91
CA GLY A 108 -2.84 6.25 9.55
C GLY A 108 -3.03 4.78 9.88
N ILE A 109 -4.25 4.34 10.07
CA ILE A 109 -4.59 2.93 10.32
C ILE A 109 -4.82 2.27 8.97
N HIS A 110 -3.96 1.33 8.60
CA HIS A 110 -3.98 0.71 7.27
C HIS A 110 -4.92 -0.50 7.19
N GLU A 111 -5.08 -1.26 8.26
CA GLU A 111 -5.86 -2.49 8.29
C GLU A 111 -7.30 -2.34 7.76
N PRO A 112 -8.03 -1.24 7.99
CA PRO A 112 -9.40 -1.10 7.50
C PRO A 112 -9.56 -1.12 5.98
N TYR A 113 -8.50 -0.87 5.17
CA TYR A 113 -8.62 -0.99 3.72
C TYR A 113 -8.34 -2.41 3.18
N PHE A 114 -7.70 -3.29 3.96
CA PHE A 114 -7.37 -4.65 3.52
C PHE A 114 -8.60 -5.46 3.07
N PRO A 115 -9.76 -5.41 3.78
CA PRO A 115 -10.97 -6.08 3.31
C PRO A 115 -11.40 -5.70 1.90
N PHE A 116 -11.18 -4.44 1.48
CA PHE A 116 -11.53 -3.98 0.13
C PHE A 116 -10.68 -4.66 -0.96
N ILE A 117 -9.44 -5.00 -0.65
CA ILE A 117 -8.58 -5.79 -1.54
C ILE A 117 -8.97 -7.26 -1.47
N LEU A 118 -9.21 -7.81 -0.26
CA LEU A 118 -9.56 -9.23 -0.10
C LEU A 118 -10.90 -9.58 -0.78
N MET A 119 -11.88 -8.67 -0.75
CA MET A 119 -13.15 -8.84 -1.48
C MET A 119 -12.96 -8.84 -3.00
N LYS A 120 -11.96 -8.14 -3.51
CA LYS A 120 -11.61 -8.08 -4.92
C LYS A 120 -10.08 -8.11 -5.09
N PRO A 121 -9.48 -9.31 -5.16
CA PRO A 121 -8.01 -9.46 -5.13
C PRO A 121 -7.27 -8.72 -6.24
N GLN A 122 -7.90 -8.45 -7.39
CA GLN A 122 -7.30 -7.65 -8.46
C GLN A 122 -6.95 -6.22 -8.02
N MET A 123 -7.60 -5.70 -6.97
CA MET A 123 -7.31 -4.36 -6.43
C MET A 123 -5.90 -4.24 -5.83
N ILE A 124 -5.22 -5.37 -5.57
CA ILE A 124 -3.81 -5.36 -5.17
C ILE A 124 -2.92 -4.73 -6.25
N ILE A 125 -3.29 -4.87 -7.53
CA ILE A 125 -2.56 -4.26 -8.65
C ILE A 125 -2.63 -2.74 -8.55
N ALA A 126 -3.80 -2.20 -8.17
CA ALA A 126 -3.96 -0.75 -7.97
C ALA A 126 -3.06 -0.24 -6.84
N SER A 127 -3.02 -0.96 -5.71
CA SER A 127 -2.16 -0.62 -4.57
C SER A 127 -0.68 -0.68 -4.96
N ILE A 128 -0.23 -1.74 -5.62
CA ILE A 128 1.16 -1.89 -6.08
C ILE A 128 1.54 -0.76 -7.06
N CYS A 129 0.73 -0.50 -8.09
CA CYS A 129 1.01 0.57 -9.06
C CYS A 129 1.11 1.94 -8.39
N GLY A 130 0.19 2.24 -7.47
CA GLY A 130 0.22 3.45 -6.68
C GLY A 130 1.50 3.58 -5.85
N ALA A 131 1.84 2.54 -5.09
CA ALA A 131 3.04 2.54 -4.25
C ALA A 131 4.32 2.67 -5.07
N VAL A 132 4.45 1.90 -6.15
CA VAL A 132 5.62 1.98 -7.05
C VAL A 132 5.78 3.38 -7.64
N SER A 133 4.68 4.01 -8.09
CA SER A 133 4.74 5.37 -8.66
C SER A 133 5.24 6.41 -7.64
N GLY A 134 4.77 6.35 -6.40
CA GLY A 134 5.26 7.23 -5.34
C GLY A 134 6.72 6.97 -4.97
N ASN A 135 7.11 5.70 -4.90
CA ASN A 135 8.49 5.32 -4.61
C ASN A 135 9.48 5.83 -5.66
N PHE A 136 9.08 5.87 -6.95
CA PHE A 136 9.89 6.52 -7.99
C PHE A 136 10.11 8.00 -7.72
N VAL A 137 9.09 8.72 -7.25
CA VAL A 137 9.25 10.13 -6.86
C VAL A 137 10.19 10.26 -5.67
N PHE A 138 10.02 9.42 -4.64
CA PHE A 138 10.88 9.45 -3.46
C PHE A 138 12.34 9.16 -3.80
N GLU A 139 12.59 8.20 -4.66
CA GLU A 139 13.96 7.87 -5.10
C GLU A 139 14.55 8.95 -6.00
N PHE A 140 13.78 9.44 -6.98
CA PHE A 140 14.24 10.48 -7.92
C PHE A 140 14.69 11.75 -7.21
N PHE A 141 13.93 12.19 -6.20
CA PHE A 141 14.28 13.37 -5.40
C PHE A 141 15.19 13.04 -4.20
N ASN A 142 15.62 11.79 -4.07
CA ASN A 142 16.44 11.34 -2.95
C ASN A 142 15.86 11.75 -1.59
N CYS A 143 14.54 11.65 -1.42
CA CYS A 143 13.88 11.97 -0.17
C CYS A 143 13.71 10.73 0.72
N GLY A 144 13.52 10.99 2.00
CA GLY A 144 13.34 9.96 3.01
C GLY A 144 12.91 10.54 4.34
N LEU A 145 12.66 9.66 5.30
CA LEU A 145 12.28 10.05 6.65
C LEU A 145 13.46 9.90 7.61
N VAL A 146 13.43 10.63 8.72
CA VAL A 146 14.46 10.51 9.79
C VAL A 146 14.18 9.32 10.69
N ALA A 147 12.93 8.85 10.74
CA ALA A 147 12.48 7.68 11.50
C ALA A 147 11.26 7.07 10.82
N THR A 148 10.88 5.86 11.22
CA THR A 148 9.65 5.20 10.75
C THR A 148 8.42 6.00 11.21
N ALA A 149 7.51 6.35 10.27
CA ALA A 149 6.25 6.98 10.60
C ALA A 149 5.28 5.93 11.20
N SER A 150 4.79 6.18 12.39
CA SER A 150 3.77 5.35 13.04
C SER A 150 2.84 6.25 13.86
N PRO A 151 1.55 6.26 13.55
CA PRO A 151 0.84 5.57 12.46
C PRO A 151 1.21 6.13 11.06
N GLY A 152 0.87 5.38 9.98
CA GLY A 152 1.21 5.72 8.59
C GLY A 152 0.22 6.69 7.94
N SER A 153 0.04 7.89 8.48
CA SER A 153 -0.84 8.93 7.90
C SER A 153 -0.06 9.97 7.10
N TYR A 154 -0.76 10.79 6.31
CA TYR A 154 -0.12 11.93 5.63
C TYR A 154 0.59 12.87 6.61
N PHE A 155 0.00 13.10 7.78
CA PHE A 155 0.57 14.00 8.78
C PHE A 155 1.76 13.39 9.52
N SER A 156 1.66 12.13 9.93
CA SER A 156 2.76 11.48 10.65
C SER A 156 3.97 11.23 9.77
N VAL A 157 3.77 10.97 8.47
CA VAL A 157 4.88 10.90 7.51
C VAL A 157 5.59 12.26 7.43
N LEU A 158 4.85 13.35 7.30
CA LEU A 158 5.45 14.70 7.27
C LEU A 158 6.08 15.09 8.59
N ALA A 159 5.53 14.67 9.72
CA ALA A 159 6.09 14.98 11.04
C ALA A 159 7.51 14.42 11.25
N VAL A 160 7.85 13.30 10.59
CA VAL A 160 9.18 12.67 10.65
C VAL A 160 10.00 12.88 9.37
N ALA A 161 9.55 13.74 8.47
CA ALA A 161 10.29 14.10 7.27
C ALA A 161 11.18 15.33 7.52
N PRO A 162 12.37 15.40 6.90
CA PRO A 162 13.13 16.63 6.84
C PRO A 162 12.34 17.71 6.10
N LYS A 163 12.41 18.98 6.55
CA LYS A 163 11.68 20.08 5.89
C LYS A 163 12.03 20.26 4.42
N SER A 164 13.26 19.96 4.03
CA SER A 164 13.72 19.98 2.63
C SER A 164 12.98 18.99 1.74
N ASP A 165 12.46 17.90 2.31
CA ASP A 165 11.86 16.79 1.59
C ASP A 165 10.32 16.86 1.57
N TYR A 166 9.70 17.87 2.23
CA TYR A 166 8.24 17.96 2.33
C TYR A 166 7.54 17.96 0.97
N LEU A 167 8.00 18.82 0.05
CA LEU A 167 7.35 18.95 -1.26
C LEU A 167 7.41 17.66 -2.08
N PRO A 168 8.57 17.02 -2.27
CA PRO A 168 8.62 15.74 -3.01
C PRO A 168 7.93 14.59 -2.27
N ILE A 169 7.91 14.56 -0.94
CA ILE A 169 7.16 13.55 -0.18
C ILE A 169 5.65 13.73 -0.40
N ILE A 170 5.14 14.95 -0.31
CA ILE A 170 3.72 15.24 -0.60
C ILE A 170 3.39 14.85 -2.04
N ALA A 171 4.22 15.24 -3.01
CA ALA A 171 4.01 14.92 -4.42
C ALA A 171 3.99 13.40 -4.66
N GLY A 172 4.91 12.65 -4.06
CA GLY A 172 4.96 11.19 -4.18
C GLY A 172 3.75 10.49 -3.54
N MET A 173 3.31 10.94 -2.36
CA MET A 173 2.12 10.40 -1.72
C MET A 173 0.84 10.71 -2.53
N LEU A 174 0.71 11.92 -3.08
CA LEU A 174 -0.42 12.29 -3.92
C LEU A 174 -0.40 11.53 -5.26
N LEU A 175 0.77 11.34 -5.87
CA LEU A 175 0.90 10.52 -7.08
C LEU A 175 0.53 9.07 -6.79
N SER A 176 0.98 8.50 -5.66
CA SER A 176 0.55 7.17 -5.21
C SER A 176 -0.97 7.07 -5.15
N THR A 177 -1.62 8.07 -4.56
CA THR A 177 -3.09 8.12 -4.47
C THR A 177 -3.74 8.19 -5.85
N ALA A 178 -3.27 9.08 -6.71
CA ALA A 178 -3.85 9.30 -8.04
C ALA A 178 -3.72 8.05 -8.93
N VAL A 179 -2.54 7.42 -8.96
CA VAL A 179 -2.30 6.21 -9.76
C VAL A 179 -3.12 5.05 -9.22
N SER A 180 -3.11 4.82 -7.92
CA SER A 180 -3.91 3.77 -7.30
C SER A 180 -5.42 3.97 -7.54
N PHE A 181 -5.90 5.21 -7.43
CA PHE A 181 -7.28 5.56 -7.75
C PHE A 181 -7.62 5.28 -9.22
N ALA A 182 -6.77 5.69 -10.16
CA ALA A 182 -7.00 5.50 -11.59
C ALA A 182 -7.06 4.01 -11.94
N VAL A 183 -6.05 3.23 -11.52
CA VAL A 183 -5.99 1.78 -11.77
C VAL A 183 -7.16 1.06 -11.09
N GLY A 184 -7.44 1.38 -9.83
CA GLY A 184 -8.56 0.80 -9.10
C GLY A 184 -9.91 1.12 -9.73
N SER A 185 -10.09 2.34 -10.24
CA SER A 185 -11.31 2.75 -10.95
C SER A 185 -11.51 1.97 -12.24
N ILE A 186 -10.44 1.71 -12.98
CA ILE A 186 -10.48 0.88 -14.19
C ILE A 186 -10.89 -0.55 -13.84
N ILE A 187 -10.25 -1.15 -12.82
CA ILE A 187 -10.56 -2.51 -12.37
C ILE A 187 -12.03 -2.62 -11.94
N LEU A 188 -12.54 -1.67 -11.15
CA LEU A 188 -13.92 -1.69 -10.69
C LEU A 188 -14.93 -1.50 -11.83
N LYS A 189 -14.62 -0.66 -12.83
CA LYS A 189 -15.50 -0.46 -14.01
C LYS A 189 -15.54 -1.69 -14.89
N LEU A 190 -14.41 -2.32 -15.16
CA LEU A 190 -14.33 -3.50 -16.01
C LEU A 190 -15.06 -4.69 -15.40
N SER A 191 -15.04 -4.85 -14.08
CA SER A 191 -15.71 -5.97 -13.44
C SER A 191 -17.21 -5.78 -13.21
N LYS A 192 -17.75 -4.56 -13.33
CA LYS A 192 -19.23 -4.35 -13.35
C LYS A 192 -19.90 -5.03 -14.53
N GLY A 193 -19.20 -5.14 -15.67
CA GLY A 193 -19.69 -5.87 -16.82
C GLY A 193 -19.74 -7.40 -16.65
N GLY A 194 -19.01 -7.96 -15.66
CA GLY A 194 -19.03 -9.38 -15.31
C GLY A 194 -20.12 -9.74 -14.30
N ASP A 195 -20.33 -8.87 -13.31
CA ASP A 195 -21.29 -9.10 -12.23
C ASP A 195 -22.76 -9.05 -12.75
N ASP A 196 -23.04 -8.25 -13.80
CA ASP A 196 -24.38 -8.18 -14.42
C ASP A 196 -24.74 -9.48 -15.17
N TYR A 197 -23.77 -10.25 -15.68
CA TYR A 197 -24.02 -11.55 -16.32
C TYR A 197 -24.32 -12.65 -15.30
N ASP A 198 -23.71 -12.62 -14.11
CA ASP A 198 -23.90 -13.66 -13.09
C ASP A 198 -25.26 -13.53 -12.40
N LEU A 199 -25.74 -12.32 -12.18
CA LEU A 199 -27.08 -12.06 -11.62
C LEU A 199 -28.22 -12.47 -12.60
N SER A 200 -27.99 -12.43 -13.92
CA SER A 200 -28.99 -12.85 -14.90
C SER A 200 -29.16 -14.39 -14.94
N LEU A 201 -28.14 -15.14 -14.57
CA LEU A 201 -28.21 -16.60 -14.52
C LEU A 201 -28.94 -17.13 -13.27
N ILE A 202 -28.97 -16.36 -12.18
CA ILE A 202 -29.65 -16.73 -10.93
C ILE A 202 -31.18 -16.57 -11.06
N HIS A 203 -31.67 -15.64 -11.91
CA HIS A 203 -33.09 -15.41 -12.13
C HIS A 203 -33.76 -16.37 -13.13
N ILE A 204 -33.03 -17.29 -13.75
CA ILE A 204 -33.59 -18.26 -14.72
C ILE A 204 -33.95 -19.59 -14.03
N SER A 205 -33.66 -19.76 -12.73
CA SER A 205 -33.90 -21.01 -11.98
C SER A 205 -35.08 -20.95 -11.00
N GLU A 206 -35.96 -19.93 -11.09
CA GLU A 206 -37.26 -19.89 -10.45
C GLU A 206 -38.39 -19.93 -11.50
#